data_b125a971361e43fbdeee934b2297f773
#
_entry.id   b125a971361e43fbdeee934b2297f773
#
_cell.length_a   1.000
_cell.length_b   1.000
_cell.length_c   1.000
_cell.angle_alpha   90.00
_cell.angle_beta   90.00
_cell.angle_gamma   90.00
#
_symmetry.space_group_name_H-M   'P 1'
#
loop_
_entity.id
_entity.type
_entity.pdbx_description
1 polymer ?
#
loop_
_entity_poly.entity_id
_entity_poly.type
_entity_poly.pdbx_seq_one_letter_code
_entity_poly.pdbx_strand_id
1 'polypeptide(L)'
;NQQLAVDGVWLDHLNYDPDDTPDSGDEIPLYYDVDYGVNAGKYDENNYSTPDAGAPKNFYRSANARTLINELDNYNLGDGESVEVGKIYKGTVQNSDEEYIRVLYTPSETHILNHYSLATTANLVDFFQNAFTAPNPINNSNLTIQFKWMFNTLGVIGFFMAVVSFGCILLTTDYFSTLTVKKEDEIYIPAAPKGAGNVTLYWILLIAGAAIPASFMLKLESWIGGHLGEMGISRCLFGTKIWPQGLTLEQGMWTASAGLVGLALFFLGYWLIGKKNGVKPEQWNLKIS
;
A
#
# COMPACT_ATOMS: atom_id res chain seq x y z
N ASN A 1 2.66 -25.41 8.73
CA ASN A 1 2.55 -24.08 8.07
C ASN A 1 2.13 -23.04 9.11
N GLN A 2 2.98 -22.01 9.33
CA GLN A 2 2.67 -20.90 10.24
C GLN A 2 2.44 -19.66 9.39
N GLN A 3 1.45 -18.85 9.76
CA GLN A 3 1.10 -17.64 9.05
C GLN A 3 0.84 -16.47 10.02
N LEU A 4 1.25 -15.29 9.62
CA LEU A 4 0.90 -14.05 10.30
C LEU A 4 0.36 -13.06 9.29
N ALA A 5 -0.91 -12.70 9.40
CA ALA A 5 -1.51 -11.64 8.59
C ALA A 5 -1.13 -10.28 9.18
N VAL A 6 -0.52 -9.42 8.35
CA VAL A 6 -0.07 -8.08 8.74
C VAL A 6 -0.98 -7.00 8.15
N ASP A 7 -1.66 -7.31 7.07
CA ASP A 7 -2.66 -6.46 6.46
C ASP A 7 -3.79 -7.28 5.81
N GLY A 8 -4.83 -6.59 5.38
CA GLY A 8 -6.13 -7.15 5.11
C GLY A 8 -6.31 -8.05 3.90
N VAL A 9 -5.26 -8.56 3.31
CA VAL A 9 -5.38 -9.50 2.17
C VAL A 9 -6.15 -10.77 2.56
N TRP A 10 -6.17 -11.08 3.84
CA TRP A 10 -6.85 -12.26 4.42
C TRP A 10 -8.24 -11.96 4.98
N LEU A 11 -8.70 -10.72 4.90
CA LEU A 11 -9.98 -10.29 5.44
C LEU A 11 -11.19 -10.86 4.68
N ASP A 12 -11.02 -11.29 3.44
CA ASP A 12 -12.11 -11.98 2.73
C ASP A 12 -12.51 -13.27 3.45
N HIS A 13 -11.58 -13.88 4.18
CA HIS A 13 -11.85 -15.02 5.05
C HIS A 13 -12.34 -14.59 6.45
N LEU A 14 -12.02 -13.37 6.89
CA LEU A 14 -12.49 -12.80 8.15
C LEU A 14 -13.84 -12.04 7.99
N ASN A 15 -14.28 -11.80 6.78
CA ASN A 15 -15.62 -11.30 6.44
C ASN A 15 -16.65 -12.43 6.30
N TYR A 16 -16.41 -13.54 6.98
CA TYR A 16 -17.40 -14.60 7.08
C TYR A 16 -18.71 -14.01 7.60
N ASP A 17 -19.72 -13.99 6.75
CA ASP A 17 -21.10 -13.77 7.14
C ASP A 17 -21.58 -15.10 7.76
N PRO A 18 -21.91 -15.16 9.07
CA PRO A 18 -22.41 -16.37 9.65
C PRO A 18 -23.75 -16.84 9.00
N ASP A 19 -24.41 -15.97 8.23
CA ASP A 19 -25.59 -16.31 7.44
C ASP A 19 -25.24 -16.80 6.02
N ASP A 20 -24.01 -16.62 5.57
CA ASP A 20 -23.51 -17.12 4.29
C ASP A 20 -23.01 -18.58 4.49
N THR A 21 -23.99 -19.48 4.66
CA THR A 21 -23.72 -20.91 4.72
C THR A 21 -23.11 -21.35 3.38
N PRO A 22 -21.92 -21.96 3.36
CA PRO A 22 -21.43 -22.60 2.16
C PRO A 22 -22.46 -23.61 1.65
N ASP A 23 -22.86 -23.51 0.38
CA ASP A 23 -23.79 -24.46 -0.27
C ASP A 23 -23.30 -25.92 -0.31
N SER A 24 -22.17 -26.20 0.24
CA SER A 24 -21.59 -27.52 0.42
C SER A 24 -21.41 -27.79 1.91
N GLY A 25 -22.24 -28.56 2.54
CA GLY A 25 -22.26 -28.93 3.96
C GLY A 25 -20.95 -29.38 4.63
N ASP A 26 -19.83 -28.94 4.16
CA ASP A 26 -18.49 -29.07 4.74
C ASP A 26 -18.10 -27.73 5.35
N GLU A 27 -18.28 -27.58 6.65
CA GLU A 27 -17.68 -26.52 7.45
C GLU A 27 -16.15 -26.70 7.40
N ILE A 28 -15.49 -26.08 6.41
CA ILE A 28 -14.04 -26.05 6.36
C ILE A 28 -13.59 -24.94 7.32
N PRO A 29 -12.85 -25.26 8.41
CA PRO A 29 -12.30 -24.23 9.28
C PRO A 29 -11.47 -23.22 8.48
N LEU A 30 -11.66 -21.93 8.74
CA LEU A 30 -11.05 -20.86 7.96
C LEU A 30 -9.51 -20.87 8.00
N TYR A 31 -8.93 -21.33 9.11
CA TYR A 31 -7.49 -21.32 9.34
C TYR A 31 -6.90 -22.71 9.58
N TYR A 32 -7.71 -23.72 9.42
CA TYR A 32 -7.40 -25.13 9.55
C TYR A 32 -6.09 -25.46 10.31
N ASP A 33 -5.33 -26.44 9.91
CA ASP A 33 -4.15 -27.01 10.55
C ASP A 33 -2.87 -26.11 10.45
N VAL A 34 -2.98 -24.83 10.83
CA VAL A 34 -1.85 -23.89 10.84
C VAL A 34 -1.86 -23.02 12.10
N ASP A 35 -0.68 -22.63 12.56
CA ASP A 35 -0.55 -21.54 13.51
C ASP A 35 -0.91 -20.21 12.83
N TYR A 36 -1.76 -19.41 13.47
CA TYR A 36 -2.25 -18.20 12.85
C TYR A 36 -2.22 -16.98 13.79
N GLY A 37 -1.67 -15.88 13.29
CA GLY A 37 -1.64 -14.62 14.01
C GLY A 37 -2.11 -13.46 13.11
N VAL A 38 -2.76 -12.49 13.74
CA VAL A 38 -3.27 -11.29 13.05
C VAL A 38 -2.71 -10.04 13.70
N ASN A 39 -2.16 -9.13 12.89
CA ASN A 39 -1.83 -7.76 13.29
C ASN A 39 -2.88 -6.79 12.73
N ALA A 40 -3.93 -6.53 13.49
CA ALA A 40 -4.97 -5.58 13.12
C ALA A 40 -4.58 -4.17 13.55
N GLY A 41 -4.14 -3.32 12.63
CA GLY A 41 -3.78 -1.93 12.92
C GLY A 41 -4.98 -1.14 13.45
N LYS A 42 -4.83 -0.46 14.60
CA LYS A 42 -5.93 0.33 15.21
C LYS A 42 -6.46 1.44 14.32
N TYR A 43 -5.62 1.95 13.45
CA TYR A 43 -5.91 3.08 12.55
C TYR A 43 -5.83 2.68 11.08
N ASP A 44 -6.01 1.37 10.81
CA ASP A 44 -6.01 0.84 9.45
C ASP A 44 -7.24 1.38 8.71
N GLU A 45 -7.00 2.21 7.70
CA GLU A 45 -8.02 2.89 6.93
C GLU A 45 -8.68 2.01 5.86
N ASN A 46 -8.09 0.86 5.56
CA ASN A 46 -8.55 -0.03 4.50
C ASN A 46 -9.21 -1.30 5.02
N ASN A 47 -8.76 -1.77 6.20
CA ASN A 47 -9.10 -3.10 6.70
C ASN A 47 -9.59 -3.05 8.15
N TYR A 48 -10.03 -4.19 8.67
CA TYR A 48 -10.41 -4.40 10.07
C TYR A 48 -11.61 -3.56 10.56
N SER A 49 -12.30 -2.82 9.69
CA SER A 49 -13.62 -2.27 9.98
C SER A 49 -14.67 -3.32 9.76
N THR A 50 -15.49 -3.61 10.76
CA THR A 50 -16.55 -4.63 10.67
C THR A 50 -17.90 -4.04 11.05
N PRO A 51 -19.02 -4.56 10.51
CA PRO A 51 -20.36 -4.03 10.81
C PRO A 51 -20.69 -4.08 12.30
N ASP A 52 -20.23 -5.10 13.02
CA ASP A 52 -20.54 -5.36 14.43
C ASP A 52 -19.62 -4.60 15.40
N ALA A 53 -18.36 -4.38 15.05
CA ALA A 53 -17.40 -3.69 15.90
C ALA A 53 -17.05 -2.27 15.44
N GLY A 54 -17.42 -1.89 14.21
CA GLY A 54 -17.18 -0.56 13.63
C GLY A 54 -15.72 -0.33 13.28
N ALA A 55 -15.08 0.68 13.89
CA ALA A 55 -13.72 1.08 13.55
C ALA A 55 -12.66 0.01 13.87
N PRO A 56 -11.54 -0.06 13.12
CA PRO A 56 -10.47 -1.07 13.26
C PRO A 56 -9.92 -1.23 14.68
N LYS A 57 -9.87 -0.14 15.44
CA LYS A 57 -9.43 -0.16 16.85
C LYS A 57 -10.26 -1.07 17.76
N ASN A 58 -11.47 -1.43 17.32
CA ASN A 58 -12.38 -2.30 18.05
C ASN A 58 -12.42 -3.73 17.48
N PHE A 59 -11.62 -4.04 16.47
CA PHE A 59 -11.65 -5.33 15.77
C PHE A 59 -11.60 -6.53 16.73
N TYR A 60 -10.90 -6.42 17.85
CA TYR A 60 -10.84 -7.48 18.89
C TYR A 60 -12.21 -7.84 19.49
N ARG A 61 -13.27 -7.05 19.23
CA ARG A 61 -14.65 -7.30 19.66
C ARG A 61 -15.50 -7.89 18.55
N SER A 62 -14.99 -7.94 17.32
CA SER A 62 -15.77 -8.41 16.18
C SER A 62 -16.04 -9.90 16.22
N ALA A 63 -17.09 -10.33 15.52
CA ALA A 63 -17.37 -11.72 15.27
C ALA A 63 -16.17 -12.41 14.60
N ASN A 64 -15.54 -11.75 13.62
CA ASN A 64 -14.37 -12.27 12.93
C ASN A 64 -13.20 -12.55 13.87
N ALA A 65 -12.93 -11.66 14.82
CA ALA A 65 -11.88 -11.90 15.83
C ALA A 65 -12.21 -13.08 16.76
N ARG A 66 -13.49 -13.23 17.15
CA ARG A 66 -13.95 -14.39 17.93
C ARG A 66 -13.83 -15.68 17.13
N THR A 67 -14.23 -15.68 15.86
CA THR A 67 -14.11 -16.86 14.99
C THR A 67 -12.66 -17.34 14.92
N LEU A 68 -11.69 -16.43 14.77
CA LEU A 68 -10.26 -16.78 14.80
C LEU A 68 -9.88 -17.64 16.03
N ILE A 69 -10.42 -17.33 17.20
CA ILE A 69 -10.09 -18.05 18.43
C ILE A 69 -10.97 -19.30 18.59
N ASN A 70 -12.23 -19.22 18.19
CA ASN A 70 -13.20 -20.31 18.33
C ASN A 70 -12.95 -21.48 17.36
N GLU A 71 -12.03 -21.32 16.41
CA GLU A 71 -11.52 -22.46 15.62
C GLU A 71 -10.74 -23.46 16.46
N LEU A 72 -10.24 -23.04 17.62
CA LEU A 72 -9.63 -23.95 18.59
C LEU A 72 -10.73 -24.61 19.43
N ASP A 73 -10.77 -25.93 19.44
CA ASP A 73 -11.82 -26.75 20.07
C ASP A 73 -12.08 -26.46 21.56
N ASN A 74 -11.10 -25.90 22.26
CA ASN A 74 -11.17 -25.58 23.67
C ASN A 74 -11.62 -24.15 23.99
N TYR A 75 -12.00 -23.35 22.97
CA TYR A 75 -12.54 -22.00 23.14
C TYR A 75 -13.93 -21.87 22.51
N ASN A 76 -14.76 -21.05 23.15
CA ASN A 76 -16.09 -20.71 22.65
C ASN A 76 -16.47 -19.33 23.16
N LEU A 77 -15.89 -18.29 22.54
CA LEU A 77 -16.22 -16.90 22.86
C LEU A 77 -17.60 -16.57 22.29
N GLY A 78 -18.52 -16.22 23.20
CA GLY A 78 -19.90 -15.87 22.83
C GLY A 78 -20.05 -14.43 22.34
N ASP A 79 -21.26 -14.11 21.89
CA ASP A 79 -21.62 -12.76 21.47
C ASP A 79 -21.44 -11.77 22.64
N GLY A 80 -20.73 -10.67 22.36
CA GLY A 80 -20.41 -9.65 23.36
C GLY A 80 -19.08 -9.89 24.14
N GLU A 81 -18.49 -11.05 24.01
CA GLU A 81 -17.13 -11.28 24.50
C GLU A 81 -16.09 -10.70 23.56
N SER A 82 -14.91 -10.44 24.07
CA SER A 82 -13.82 -9.87 23.29
C SER A 82 -12.57 -10.73 23.37
N VAL A 83 -11.83 -10.78 22.27
CA VAL A 83 -10.52 -11.43 22.23
C VAL A 83 -9.52 -10.63 23.06
N GLU A 84 -8.76 -11.30 23.91
CA GLU A 84 -7.68 -10.68 24.66
C GLU A 84 -6.47 -10.45 23.75
N VAL A 85 -6.16 -9.18 23.50
CA VAL A 85 -5.11 -8.75 22.58
C VAL A 85 -3.73 -9.18 23.10
N GLY A 86 -2.92 -9.79 22.22
CA GLY A 86 -1.56 -10.26 22.54
C GLY A 86 -1.51 -11.57 23.32
N LYS A 87 -2.65 -12.17 23.64
CA LYS A 87 -2.68 -13.49 24.29
C LYS A 87 -2.49 -14.57 23.24
N ILE A 88 -1.59 -15.50 23.55
CA ILE A 88 -1.43 -16.74 22.78
C ILE A 88 -2.49 -17.73 23.25
N TYR A 89 -3.45 -18.02 22.40
CA TYR A 89 -4.44 -19.06 22.58
C TYR A 89 -3.88 -20.35 21.97
N LYS A 90 -4.03 -21.47 22.70
CA LYS A 90 -3.52 -22.78 22.28
C LYS A 90 -4.62 -23.83 22.36
N GLY A 91 -4.72 -24.67 21.37
CA GLY A 91 -5.70 -25.72 21.30
C GLY A 91 -5.57 -26.58 20.06
N THR A 92 -6.35 -27.63 19.99
CA THR A 92 -6.53 -28.43 18.77
C THR A 92 -7.57 -27.80 17.87
N VAL A 93 -7.56 -28.17 16.62
CA VAL A 93 -8.61 -27.80 15.63
C VAL A 93 -9.35 -29.07 15.21
N GLN A 94 -10.53 -28.91 14.66
CA GLN A 94 -11.36 -30.01 14.18
C GLN A 94 -10.55 -30.95 13.25
N ASN A 95 -10.61 -32.24 13.52
CA ASN A 95 -9.90 -33.32 12.80
C ASN A 95 -8.36 -33.26 12.88
N SER A 96 -7.78 -32.66 13.91
CA SER A 96 -6.35 -32.66 14.16
C SER A 96 -6.08 -32.89 15.65
N ASP A 97 -5.16 -33.79 15.95
CA ASP A 97 -4.65 -34.02 17.33
C ASP A 97 -3.45 -33.11 17.66
N GLU A 98 -3.02 -32.29 16.72
CA GLU A 98 -1.91 -31.35 16.92
C GLU A 98 -2.40 -30.05 17.58
N GLU A 99 -1.54 -29.45 18.43
CA GLU A 99 -1.83 -28.19 19.09
C GLU A 99 -1.40 -27.03 18.18
N TYR A 100 -2.30 -26.07 17.98
CA TYR A 100 -2.08 -24.86 17.19
C TYR A 100 -2.22 -23.63 18.05
N ILE A 101 -1.62 -22.52 17.60
CA ILE A 101 -1.75 -21.23 18.25
C ILE A 101 -2.59 -20.26 17.40
N ARG A 102 -3.32 -19.40 18.14
CA ARG A 102 -4.05 -18.23 17.59
C ARG A 102 -3.69 -17.01 18.41
N VAL A 103 -3.48 -15.88 17.74
CA VAL A 103 -3.22 -14.63 18.43
C VAL A 103 -3.70 -13.44 17.62
N LEU A 104 -4.24 -12.44 18.33
CA LEU A 104 -4.61 -11.15 17.75
C LEU A 104 -3.80 -10.05 18.40
N TYR A 105 -3.07 -9.28 17.60
CA TYR A 105 -2.38 -8.07 18.01
C TYR A 105 -3.08 -6.84 17.42
N THR A 106 -3.09 -5.72 18.16
CA THR A 106 -3.68 -4.47 17.69
C THR A 106 -2.69 -3.31 17.83
N PRO A 107 -1.64 -3.26 16.99
CA PRO A 107 -0.68 -2.17 17.03
C PRO A 107 -1.33 -0.83 16.69
N SER A 108 -0.77 0.28 17.24
CA SER A 108 -1.30 1.62 17.01
C SER A 108 -0.78 2.20 15.70
N GLU A 109 -1.07 1.51 14.58
CA GLU A 109 -0.55 1.80 13.25
C GLU A 109 -1.69 2.00 12.24
N THR A 110 -1.39 2.71 11.15
CA THR A 110 -2.20 2.78 9.94
C THR A 110 -1.85 1.60 9.01
N HIS A 111 -2.63 1.39 7.96
CA HIS A 111 -2.37 0.34 6.98
C HIS A 111 -0.92 0.38 6.45
N ILE A 112 -0.51 1.50 5.89
CA ILE A 112 0.83 1.65 5.29
C ILE A 112 1.95 1.55 6.33
N LEU A 113 1.78 2.16 7.51
CA LEU A 113 2.81 2.19 8.55
C LEU A 113 2.98 0.85 9.25
N ASN A 114 2.00 -0.03 9.16
CA ASN A 114 2.06 -1.37 9.75
C ASN A 114 3.30 -2.16 9.27
N HIS A 115 3.67 -2.00 7.99
CA HIS A 115 4.86 -2.64 7.39
C HIS A 115 6.20 -2.09 7.90
N TYR A 116 6.20 -0.90 8.49
CA TYR A 116 7.39 -0.19 8.99
C TYR A 116 7.36 -0.03 10.51
N SER A 117 6.48 -0.74 11.20
CA SER A 117 6.28 -0.62 12.63
C SER A 117 7.20 -1.52 13.42
N LEU A 118 7.83 -0.96 14.47
CA LEU A 118 8.56 -1.74 15.45
C LEU A 118 7.61 -2.59 16.30
N ALA A 119 6.42 -2.10 16.59
CA ALA A 119 5.42 -2.84 17.34
C ALA A 119 4.95 -4.09 16.57
N THR A 120 4.62 -3.92 15.28
CA THR A 120 4.24 -5.04 14.41
C THR A 120 5.38 -6.04 14.24
N THR A 121 6.63 -5.56 14.11
CA THR A 121 7.80 -6.45 14.06
C THR A 121 8.00 -7.20 15.38
N ALA A 122 7.76 -6.55 16.53
CA ALA A 122 7.83 -7.21 17.84
C ALA A 122 6.77 -8.32 17.96
N ASN A 123 5.54 -8.06 17.50
CA ASN A 123 4.45 -9.05 17.47
C ASN A 123 4.81 -10.23 16.56
N LEU A 124 5.46 -9.97 15.42
CA LEU A 124 5.94 -11.02 14.51
C LEU A 124 6.97 -11.93 15.20
N VAL A 125 7.94 -11.33 15.90
CA VAL A 125 8.95 -12.08 16.66
C VAL A 125 8.29 -12.89 17.77
N ASP A 126 7.35 -12.31 18.51
CA ASP A 126 6.60 -12.97 19.56
C ASP A 126 5.83 -14.18 19.02
N PHE A 127 5.07 -13.99 17.93
CA PHE A 127 4.33 -15.06 17.27
C PHE A 127 5.25 -16.22 16.87
N PHE A 128 6.30 -15.95 16.10
CA PHE A 128 7.17 -17.03 15.60
C PHE A 128 7.96 -17.73 16.69
N GLN A 129 8.33 -17.05 17.76
CA GLN A 129 8.97 -17.70 18.90
C GLN A 129 8.05 -18.66 19.63
N ASN A 130 6.75 -18.36 19.69
CA ASN A 130 5.75 -19.25 20.28
C ASN A 130 5.39 -20.41 19.34
N ALA A 131 5.31 -20.14 18.02
CA ALA A 131 4.98 -21.15 17.02
C ALA A 131 6.09 -22.19 16.81
N PHE A 132 7.36 -21.76 16.80
CA PHE A 132 8.50 -22.64 16.47
C PHE A 132 9.30 -23.13 17.67
N THR A 133 8.96 -22.74 18.88
CA THR A 133 9.77 -23.05 20.07
C THR A 133 11.25 -22.72 19.84
N ALA A 134 11.55 -21.43 19.68
CA ALA A 134 12.87 -20.96 19.31
C ALA A 134 13.95 -21.44 20.30
N PRO A 135 15.04 -22.10 19.84
CA PRO A 135 16.09 -22.63 20.72
C PRO A 135 16.85 -21.51 21.46
N ASN A 136 16.91 -20.32 20.89
CA ASN A 136 17.49 -19.12 21.49
C ASN A 136 16.52 -17.95 21.33
N PRO A 137 15.50 -17.85 22.20
CA PRO A 137 14.52 -16.78 22.09
C PRO A 137 15.19 -15.42 22.29
N ILE A 138 14.83 -14.46 21.45
CA ILE A 138 15.26 -13.06 21.57
C ILE A 138 14.17 -12.26 22.24
N ASN A 139 14.55 -11.21 22.97
CA ASN A 139 13.55 -10.27 23.46
C ASN A 139 12.91 -9.54 22.27
N ASN A 140 11.58 -9.59 22.15
CA ASN A 140 10.83 -8.96 21.08
C ASN A 140 10.97 -7.43 21.03
N SER A 141 11.49 -6.79 22.09
CA SER A 141 11.86 -5.39 22.10
C SER A 141 13.29 -5.11 21.59
N ASN A 142 14.12 -6.13 21.43
CA ASN A 142 15.51 -5.98 20.97
C ASN A 142 15.58 -6.09 19.42
N LEU A 143 14.97 -5.13 18.75
CA LEU A 143 14.88 -5.11 17.30
C LEU A 143 15.95 -4.23 16.68
N THR A 144 16.50 -4.67 15.56
CA THR A 144 17.49 -3.93 14.77
C THR A 144 16.96 -3.53 13.38
N ILE A 145 15.69 -3.81 13.09
CA ILE A 145 15.06 -3.56 11.79
C ILE A 145 15.10 -2.08 11.38
N GLN A 146 15.07 -1.15 12.36
CA GLN A 146 15.19 0.29 12.13
C GLN A 146 16.48 0.67 11.42
N PHE A 147 17.59 -0.04 11.69
CA PHE A 147 18.86 0.18 10.98
C PHE A 147 18.74 -0.23 9.51
N LYS A 148 18.05 -1.34 9.23
CA LYS A 148 17.77 -1.74 7.84
C LYS A 148 16.99 -0.65 7.11
N TRP A 149 15.95 -0.10 7.71
CA TRP A 149 15.17 0.98 7.09
C TRP A 149 15.99 2.24 6.89
N MET A 150 16.79 2.63 7.88
CA MET A 150 17.70 3.77 7.76
C MET A 150 18.69 3.57 6.60
N PHE A 151 19.36 2.42 6.52
CA PHE A 151 20.32 2.14 5.45
C PHE A 151 19.66 2.01 4.09
N ASN A 152 18.44 1.46 4.00
CA ASN A 152 17.67 1.44 2.76
C ASN A 152 17.35 2.87 2.29
N THR A 153 16.92 3.76 3.19
CA THR A 153 16.66 5.16 2.86
C THR A 153 17.93 5.87 2.38
N LEU A 154 19.04 5.70 3.08
CA LEU A 154 20.34 6.23 2.65
C LEU A 154 20.78 5.65 1.29
N GLY A 155 20.51 4.35 1.07
CA GLY A 155 20.77 3.69 -0.21
C GLY A 155 19.97 4.29 -1.36
N VAL A 156 18.68 4.60 -1.15
CA VAL A 156 17.83 5.25 -2.15
C VAL A 156 18.34 6.67 -2.46
N ILE A 157 18.69 7.44 -1.44
CA ILE A 157 19.28 8.78 -1.62
C ILE A 157 20.60 8.66 -2.42
N GLY A 158 21.48 7.74 -2.00
CA GLY A 158 22.75 7.49 -2.68
C GLY A 158 22.56 7.05 -4.14
N PHE A 159 21.54 6.23 -4.41
CA PHE A 159 21.18 5.82 -5.77
C PHE A 159 20.81 7.02 -6.65
N PHE A 160 19.95 7.90 -6.18
CA PHE A 160 19.59 9.10 -6.96
C PHE A 160 20.78 10.04 -7.16
N MET A 161 21.63 10.21 -6.14
CA MET A 161 22.88 10.97 -6.30
C MET A 161 23.79 10.33 -7.34
N ALA A 162 23.93 9.01 -7.32
CA ALA A 162 24.74 8.28 -8.30
C ALA A 162 24.19 8.41 -9.73
N VAL A 163 22.86 8.32 -9.90
CA VAL A 163 22.20 8.47 -11.22
C VAL A 163 22.47 9.86 -11.79
N VAL A 164 22.31 10.92 -10.98
CA VAL A 164 22.58 12.29 -11.42
C VAL A 164 24.05 12.47 -11.78
N SER A 165 24.97 12.04 -10.90
CA SER A 165 26.40 12.15 -11.12
C SER A 165 26.86 11.36 -12.34
N PHE A 166 26.35 10.14 -12.53
CA PHE A 166 26.61 9.32 -13.70
C PHE A 166 26.08 9.95 -14.98
N GLY A 167 24.87 10.51 -14.94
CA GLY A 167 24.31 11.30 -16.06
C GLY A 167 25.21 12.48 -16.43
N CYS A 168 25.70 13.22 -15.45
CA CYS A 168 26.65 14.31 -15.70
C CYS A 168 27.96 13.80 -16.34
N ILE A 169 28.49 12.67 -15.90
CA ILE A 169 29.67 12.06 -16.50
C ILE A 169 29.38 11.63 -17.95
N LEU A 170 28.24 10.99 -18.20
CA LEU A 170 27.86 10.59 -19.56
C LEU A 170 27.81 11.80 -20.51
N LEU A 171 27.26 12.92 -20.05
CA LEU A 171 27.18 14.16 -20.85
C LEU A 171 28.57 14.76 -21.20
N THR A 172 29.65 14.31 -20.58
CA THR A 172 31.03 14.70 -20.97
C THR A 172 31.63 13.82 -22.07
N THR A 173 30.97 12.72 -22.41
CA THR A 173 31.44 11.84 -23.50
C THR A 173 31.04 12.37 -24.86
N ASP A 174 31.80 12.07 -25.92
CA ASP A 174 31.56 12.57 -27.27
C ASP A 174 30.15 12.24 -27.79
N TYR A 175 29.66 11.04 -27.48
CA TYR A 175 28.34 10.58 -27.91
C TYR A 175 27.21 11.36 -27.24
N PHE A 176 27.25 11.51 -25.91
CA PHE A 176 26.18 12.18 -25.17
C PHE A 176 26.34 13.70 -25.08
N SER A 177 27.52 14.23 -25.38
CA SER A 177 27.76 15.68 -25.39
C SER A 177 26.87 16.45 -26.36
N THR A 178 26.35 15.73 -27.39
CA THR A 178 25.35 16.29 -28.33
C THR A 178 24.02 16.65 -27.67
N LEU A 179 23.72 16.09 -26.48
CA LEU A 179 22.54 16.38 -25.69
C LEU A 179 22.73 17.63 -24.81
N THR A 180 23.97 18.12 -24.67
CA THR A 180 24.24 19.33 -23.89
C THR A 180 23.90 20.57 -24.71
N VAL A 181 23.27 21.56 -24.09
CA VAL A 181 23.05 22.85 -24.67
C VAL A 181 24.34 23.62 -24.67
N LYS A 182 24.77 24.14 -25.84
CA LYS A 182 25.94 25.04 -25.93
C LYS A 182 25.62 26.33 -25.19
N LYS A 183 26.62 26.92 -24.55
CA LYS A 183 26.48 28.16 -23.78
C LYS A 183 25.88 29.33 -24.61
N GLU A 184 26.08 29.29 -25.93
CA GLU A 184 25.56 30.26 -26.91
C GLU A 184 24.04 30.08 -27.17
N ASP A 185 23.53 28.87 -26.92
CA ASP A 185 22.12 28.48 -27.03
C ASP A 185 21.45 28.40 -25.65
N GLU A 186 21.95 29.15 -24.66
CA GLU A 186 21.41 29.09 -23.30
C GLU A 186 19.88 29.23 -23.34
N ILE A 187 19.24 28.14 -22.94
CA ILE A 187 17.78 28.07 -22.86
C ILE A 187 17.35 29.14 -21.88
N TYR A 188 16.61 30.09 -22.38
CA TYR A 188 15.97 31.08 -21.54
C TYR A 188 15.01 30.39 -20.60
N ILE A 189 15.42 30.31 -19.33
CA ILE A 189 14.53 29.80 -18.28
C ILE A 189 13.40 30.83 -18.16
N PRO A 190 12.14 30.45 -18.43
CA PRO A 190 11.03 31.38 -18.34
C PRO A 190 11.02 32.04 -16.98
N ALA A 191 10.95 33.35 -16.93
CA ALA A 191 10.86 34.03 -15.65
C ALA A 191 9.64 33.54 -14.88
N ALA A 192 9.76 33.50 -13.57
CA ALA A 192 8.64 33.18 -12.69
C ALA A 192 7.41 34.08 -13.03
N PRO A 193 6.18 33.56 -12.86
CA PRO A 193 4.99 34.33 -13.16
C PRO A 193 5.01 35.68 -12.45
N LYS A 194 4.89 36.77 -13.19
CA LYS A 194 4.88 38.14 -12.65
C LYS A 194 3.45 38.60 -12.39
N GLY A 195 3.27 39.30 -11.26
CA GLY A 195 1.97 39.83 -10.84
C GLY A 195 1.14 38.83 -10.02
N ALA A 196 0.43 39.33 -9.01
CA ALA A 196 -0.31 38.52 -8.05
C ALA A 196 -1.31 37.54 -8.73
N GLY A 197 -2.02 38.00 -9.76
CA GLY A 197 -2.99 37.14 -10.47
C GLY A 197 -2.35 35.94 -11.16
N ASN A 198 -1.20 36.12 -11.82
CA ASN A 198 -0.50 35.01 -12.48
C ASN A 198 0.11 34.04 -11.46
N VAL A 199 0.62 34.55 -10.35
CA VAL A 199 1.15 33.73 -9.23
C VAL A 199 0.02 32.90 -8.61
N THR A 200 -1.12 33.53 -8.33
CA THR A 200 -2.29 32.82 -7.80
C THR A 200 -2.76 31.73 -8.77
N LEU A 201 -2.88 32.06 -10.07
CA LEU A 201 -3.30 31.08 -11.07
C LEU A 201 -2.30 29.91 -11.19
N TYR A 202 -1.00 30.19 -11.10
CA TYR A 202 0.04 29.15 -11.07
C TYR A 202 -0.19 28.15 -9.90
N TRP A 203 -0.43 28.67 -8.70
CA TRP A 203 -0.70 27.84 -7.53
C TRP A 203 -2.02 27.06 -7.64
N ILE A 204 -3.06 27.68 -8.19
CA ILE A 204 -4.33 27.00 -8.48
C ILE A 204 -4.12 25.81 -9.42
N LEU A 205 -3.38 26.00 -10.51
CA LEU A 205 -3.11 24.94 -11.47
C LEU A 205 -2.24 23.83 -10.86
N LEU A 206 -1.28 24.18 -10.02
CA LEU A 206 -0.44 23.22 -9.31
C LEU A 206 -1.26 22.37 -8.33
N ILE A 207 -2.10 23.01 -7.51
CA ILE A 207 -2.99 22.32 -6.57
C ILE A 207 -4.01 21.46 -7.33
N ALA A 208 -4.57 21.98 -8.42
CA ALA A 208 -5.49 21.22 -9.26
C ALA A 208 -4.83 19.98 -9.86
N GLY A 209 -3.54 20.08 -10.24
CA GLY A 209 -2.74 18.96 -10.73
C GLY A 209 -2.57 17.82 -9.73
N ALA A 210 -2.61 18.13 -8.45
CA ALA A 210 -2.61 17.11 -7.38
C ALA A 210 -4.02 16.67 -6.99
N ALA A 211 -4.95 17.62 -6.81
CA ALA A 211 -6.28 17.35 -6.28
C ALA A 211 -7.19 16.58 -7.26
N ILE A 212 -7.11 16.91 -8.57
CA ILE A 212 -7.96 16.25 -9.57
C ILE A 212 -7.65 14.75 -9.67
N PRO A 213 -6.40 14.30 -9.89
CA PRO A 213 -6.08 12.88 -9.91
C PRO A 213 -6.43 12.17 -8.59
N ALA A 214 -6.15 12.80 -7.45
CA ALA A 214 -6.49 12.23 -6.16
C ALA A 214 -8.00 12.02 -5.98
N SER A 215 -8.84 12.94 -6.49
CA SER A 215 -10.28 12.89 -6.30
C SER A 215 -10.98 11.72 -7.02
N PHE A 216 -10.38 11.18 -8.08
CA PHE A 216 -10.96 10.08 -8.84
C PHE A 216 -10.21 8.74 -8.71
N MET A 217 -9.12 8.69 -7.94
CA MET A 217 -8.32 7.48 -7.75
C MET A 217 -9.18 6.28 -7.34
N LEU A 218 -9.89 6.37 -6.22
CA LEU A 218 -10.73 5.28 -5.70
C LEU A 218 -11.89 4.94 -6.62
N LYS A 219 -12.48 5.94 -7.28
CA LYS A 219 -13.58 5.72 -8.24
C LYS A 219 -13.08 4.99 -9.49
N LEU A 220 -11.92 5.36 -9.98
CA LEU A 220 -11.31 4.70 -11.13
C LEU A 220 -10.92 3.26 -10.79
N GLU A 221 -10.33 3.04 -9.61
CA GLU A 221 -10.02 1.72 -9.09
C GLU A 221 -11.27 0.82 -9.01
N SER A 222 -12.33 1.32 -8.39
CA SER A 222 -13.60 0.59 -8.30
C SER A 222 -14.22 0.31 -9.67
N TRP A 223 -14.18 1.27 -10.60
CA TRP A 223 -14.69 1.11 -11.95
C TRP A 223 -13.90 0.06 -12.74
N ILE A 224 -12.56 0.13 -12.69
CA ILE A 224 -11.68 -0.83 -13.35
C ILE A 224 -11.89 -2.23 -12.75
N GLY A 225 -11.92 -2.33 -11.43
CA GLY A 225 -12.13 -3.61 -10.73
C GLY A 225 -13.47 -4.27 -11.11
N GLY A 226 -14.55 -3.48 -11.22
CA GLY A 226 -15.83 -3.96 -11.71
C GLY A 226 -15.76 -4.51 -13.13
N HIS A 227 -15.18 -3.76 -14.06
CA HIS A 227 -15.06 -4.18 -15.46
C HIS A 227 -14.11 -5.39 -15.66
N LEU A 228 -13.05 -5.45 -14.89
CA LEU A 228 -12.16 -6.63 -14.90
C LEU A 228 -12.88 -7.87 -14.35
N GLY A 229 -13.73 -7.70 -13.33
CA GLY A 229 -14.59 -8.76 -12.81
C GLY A 229 -15.58 -9.30 -13.86
N GLU A 230 -16.24 -8.41 -14.60
CA GLU A 230 -17.14 -8.77 -15.71
C GLU A 230 -16.42 -9.54 -16.83
N MET A 231 -15.13 -9.28 -17.04
CA MET A 231 -14.27 -10.01 -17.99
C MET A 231 -13.71 -11.32 -17.41
N GLY A 232 -14.09 -11.72 -16.19
CA GLY A 232 -13.56 -12.90 -15.50
C GLY A 232 -12.12 -12.73 -15.02
N ILE A 233 -11.65 -11.50 -14.86
CA ILE A 233 -10.32 -11.17 -14.32
C ILE A 233 -10.48 -10.80 -12.86
N SER A 234 -9.94 -11.61 -11.96
CA SER A 234 -10.01 -11.34 -10.53
C SER A 234 -9.23 -10.08 -10.16
N ARG A 235 -9.86 -9.23 -9.36
CA ARG A 235 -9.41 -7.89 -9.00
C ARG A 235 -8.02 -7.83 -8.34
N CYS A 236 -7.67 -8.78 -7.52
CA CYS A 236 -6.47 -8.69 -6.68
C CYS A 236 -5.39 -9.76 -6.95
N LEU A 237 -5.75 -10.92 -7.50
CA LEU A 237 -4.85 -12.07 -7.53
C LEU A 237 -4.48 -12.55 -8.93
N PHE A 238 -5.31 -12.26 -9.95
CA PHE A 238 -5.10 -12.76 -11.30
C PHE A 238 -5.15 -11.63 -12.32
N GLY A 239 -3.98 -11.17 -12.71
CA GLY A 239 -3.83 -10.27 -13.84
C GLY A 239 -4.05 -10.98 -15.17
N THR A 240 -3.96 -10.24 -16.26
CA THR A 240 -3.88 -10.78 -17.61
C THR A 240 -2.51 -11.41 -17.84
N LYS A 241 -2.35 -12.19 -18.94
CA LYS A 241 -1.02 -12.70 -19.34
C LYS A 241 0.00 -11.58 -19.59
N ILE A 242 -0.45 -10.39 -19.98
CA ILE A 242 0.39 -9.22 -20.24
C ILE A 242 0.62 -8.43 -18.94
N TRP A 243 -0.39 -8.35 -18.09
CA TRP A 243 -0.39 -7.63 -16.81
C TRP A 243 -0.71 -8.62 -15.69
N PRO A 244 0.30 -9.29 -15.13
CA PRO A 244 0.08 -10.40 -14.20
C PRO A 244 -0.50 -9.98 -12.83
N GLN A 245 -0.56 -8.69 -12.55
CA GLN A 245 -1.10 -8.16 -11.31
C GLN A 245 -2.20 -7.14 -11.60
N GLY A 246 -3.43 -7.39 -11.15
CA GLY A 246 -4.57 -6.49 -11.32
C GLY A 246 -4.32 -5.11 -10.69
N LEU A 247 -3.77 -5.05 -9.50
CA LEU A 247 -3.39 -3.82 -8.82
C LEU A 247 -2.40 -2.97 -9.64
N THR A 248 -1.43 -3.61 -10.30
CA THR A 248 -0.47 -2.90 -11.18
C THR A 248 -1.17 -2.26 -12.38
N LEU A 249 -2.18 -2.93 -12.94
CA LEU A 249 -2.99 -2.38 -14.02
C LEU A 249 -3.81 -1.17 -13.56
N GLU A 250 -4.46 -1.28 -12.40
CA GLU A 250 -5.25 -0.18 -11.80
C GLU A 250 -4.36 1.04 -11.53
N GLN A 251 -3.22 0.85 -10.90
CA GLN A 251 -2.23 1.91 -10.64
C GLN A 251 -1.66 2.50 -11.94
N GLY A 252 -1.39 1.66 -12.94
CA GLY A 252 -0.91 2.09 -14.25
C GLY A 252 -1.92 2.98 -14.96
N MET A 253 -3.21 2.60 -14.97
CA MET A 253 -4.28 3.40 -15.57
C MET A 253 -4.52 4.70 -14.82
N TRP A 254 -4.50 4.68 -13.49
CA TRP A 254 -4.58 5.91 -12.69
C TRP A 254 -3.41 6.85 -12.99
N THR A 255 -2.18 6.34 -13.00
CA THR A 255 -0.97 7.12 -13.30
C THR A 255 -1.02 7.72 -14.71
N ALA A 256 -1.47 6.95 -15.70
CA ALA A 256 -1.66 7.45 -17.08
C ALA A 256 -2.70 8.58 -17.14
N SER A 257 -3.82 8.39 -16.43
CA SER A 257 -4.87 9.42 -16.35
C SER A 257 -4.38 10.69 -15.64
N ALA A 258 -3.62 10.53 -14.56
CA ALA A 258 -2.98 11.65 -13.85
C ALA A 258 -1.98 12.38 -14.74
N GLY A 259 -1.19 11.65 -15.55
CA GLY A 259 -0.29 12.21 -16.54
C GLY A 259 -1.01 13.04 -17.60
N LEU A 260 -2.15 12.55 -18.12
CA LEU A 260 -2.98 13.30 -19.08
C LEU A 260 -3.55 14.59 -18.47
N VAL A 261 -4.04 14.53 -17.23
CA VAL A 261 -4.49 15.72 -16.48
C VAL A 261 -3.34 16.71 -16.31
N GLY A 262 -2.16 16.22 -15.92
CA GLY A 262 -0.96 17.05 -15.77
C GLY A 262 -0.56 17.75 -17.06
N LEU A 263 -0.56 17.03 -18.19
CA LEU A 263 -0.30 17.61 -19.51
C LEU A 263 -1.35 18.66 -19.89
N ALA A 264 -2.62 18.38 -19.67
CA ALA A 264 -3.70 19.34 -19.97
C ALA A 264 -3.54 20.63 -19.15
N LEU A 265 -3.25 20.51 -17.85
CA LEU A 265 -3.01 21.66 -16.98
C LEU A 265 -1.72 22.41 -17.33
N PHE A 266 -0.68 21.69 -17.75
CA PHE A 266 0.55 22.30 -18.26
C PHE A 266 0.27 23.18 -19.50
N PHE A 267 -0.43 22.64 -20.51
CA PHE A 267 -0.78 23.40 -21.70
C PHE A 267 -1.74 24.55 -21.38
N LEU A 268 -2.68 24.37 -20.48
CA LEU A 268 -3.56 25.42 -19.98
C LEU A 268 -2.75 26.53 -19.28
N GLY A 269 -1.80 26.17 -18.44
CA GLY A 269 -0.89 27.10 -17.77
C GLY A 269 -0.03 27.88 -18.77
N TYR A 270 0.50 27.19 -19.77
CA TYR A 270 1.20 27.85 -20.87
C TYR A 270 0.30 28.86 -21.59
N TRP A 271 -0.92 28.49 -21.93
CA TRP A 271 -1.85 29.38 -22.67
C TRP A 271 -2.29 30.55 -21.81
N LEU A 272 -2.60 30.38 -20.55
CA LEU A 272 -3.11 31.43 -19.66
C LEU A 272 -2.01 32.34 -19.12
N ILE A 273 -0.83 31.81 -18.81
CA ILE A 273 0.27 32.53 -18.16
C ILE A 273 1.47 32.68 -19.11
N GLY A 274 1.98 31.57 -19.63
CA GLY A 274 3.24 31.52 -20.38
C GLY A 274 3.20 32.36 -21.63
N LYS A 275 2.21 32.17 -22.48
CA LYS A 275 2.05 32.92 -23.74
C LYS A 275 1.94 34.44 -23.51
N LYS A 276 1.21 34.85 -22.47
CA LYS A 276 1.07 36.26 -22.09
C LYS A 276 2.38 36.88 -21.57
N ASN A 277 3.24 36.05 -20.97
CA ASN A 277 4.56 36.46 -20.48
C ASN A 277 5.69 36.27 -21.51
N GLY A 278 5.35 36.03 -22.79
CA GLY A 278 6.31 35.93 -23.88
C GLY A 278 7.06 34.58 -23.95
N VAL A 279 6.60 33.57 -23.26
CA VAL A 279 7.17 32.21 -23.38
C VAL A 279 6.77 31.62 -24.74
N LYS A 280 7.77 31.19 -25.51
CA LYS A 280 7.57 30.59 -26.83
C LYS A 280 7.83 29.08 -26.79
N PRO A 281 7.09 28.27 -27.56
CA PRO A 281 7.32 26.83 -27.63
C PRO A 281 8.75 26.44 -28.01
N GLU A 282 9.40 27.23 -28.83
CA GLU A 282 10.79 27.01 -29.26
C GLU A 282 11.76 27.01 -28.06
N GLN A 283 11.40 27.71 -26.99
CA GLN A 283 12.19 27.77 -25.76
C GLN A 283 12.15 26.46 -24.95
N TRP A 284 11.23 25.54 -25.24
CA TRP A 284 11.16 24.21 -24.61
C TRP A 284 12.16 23.22 -25.24
N ASN A 285 12.86 23.64 -26.30
CA ASN A 285 13.84 22.81 -27.02
C ASN A 285 13.30 21.41 -27.43
N LEU A 286 11.98 21.29 -27.61
CA LEU A 286 11.35 20.11 -28.14
C LEU A 286 11.47 20.11 -29.66
N LYS A 287 12.47 19.43 -30.20
CA LYS A 287 12.56 19.12 -31.62
C LYS A 287 11.84 17.82 -31.89
N ILE A 288 10.61 17.90 -32.37
CA ILE A 288 9.92 16.74 -32.94
C ILE A 288 10.40 16.62 -34.37
N SER A 289 11.31 15.70 -34.63
CA SER A 289 11.76 15.34 -35.97
C SER A 289 10.86 14.29 -36.59
#